data_86b1fcc5da3fd2b709d6fafe2cf7f1bc
#
_entry.id   86b1fcc5da3fd2b709d6fafe2cf7f1bc
#
_cell.length_a   1.000
_cell.length_b   1.000
_cell.length_c   1.000
_cell.angle_alpha   90.00
_cell.angle_beta   90.00
_cell.angle_gamma   90.00
#
_symmetry.space_group_name_H-M   'P 1'
#
loop_
_entity.id
_entity.type
_entity.pdbx_description
1 polymer ?
#
loop_
_entity_poly.entity_id
_entity_poly.type
_entity_poly.pdbx_seq_one_letter_code
_entity_poly.pdbx_strand_id
1 'polypeptide(L)'
;MPIHLVSDSTGETVTLVGRACLVQFDHVEPEEHLWSLVRTKEKVQEILASVEEEGGVVIYTMADQEIRRELEEGCAVLQIPCIPVLDPIISALGQYLGTRGHARPGS
;
A
#
# COMPACT_ATOMS: atom_id res chain seq x y z
N MET A 1 6.64 -2.23 -15.58
CA MET A 1 7.04 -2.16 -14.17
C MET A 1 5.83 -2.53 -13.32
N PRO A 2 5.92 -3.63 -12.58
CA PRO A 2 4.80 -4.03 -11.72
C PRO A 2 4.59 -3.06 -10.57
N ILE A 3 3.34 -2.73 -10.30
CA ILE A 3 2.96 -1.95 -9.14
C ILE A 3 1.79 -2.65 -8.46
N HIS A 4 1.99 -3.01 -7.21
CA HIS A 4 0.98 -3.70 -6.41
C HIS A 4 0.25 -2.67 -5.56
N LEU A 5 -1.04 -2.53 -5.83
CA LEU A 5 -1.92 -1.60 -5.14
C LEU A 5 -2.71 -2.40 -4.11
N VAL A 6 -2.41 -2.18 -2.84
CA VAL A 6 -2.96 -3.00 -1.75
C VAL A 6 -3.87 -2.17 -0.87
N SER A 7 -5.10 -2.63 -0.65
CA SER A 7 -6.09 -1.89 0.14
C SER A 7 -6.90 -2.83 1.03
N ASP A 8 -7.21 -2.35 2.23
CA ASP A 8 -8.15 -3.02 3.13
C ASP A 8 -9.61 -2.67 2.81
N SER A 9 -9.84 -1.89 1.77
CA SER A 9 -11.15 -1.48 1.28
C SER A 9 -11.22 -1.74 -0.23
N THR A 10 -11.92 -0.89 -0.99
CA THR A 10 -12.14 -1.12 -2.43
C THR A 10 -10.92 -0.88 -3.31
N GLY A 11 -9.98 -0.07 -2.82
CA GLY A 11 -8.77 0.24 -3.58
C GLY A 11 -8.85 1.50 -4.42
N GLU A 12 -9.93 2.28 -4.32
CA GLU A 12 -10.06 3.51 -5.10
C GLU A 12 -8.96 4.52 -4.78
N THR A 13 -8.72 4.76 -3.49
CA THR A 13 -7.74 5.76 -3.08
C THR A 13 -6.32 5.36 -3.50
N VAL A 14 -5.91 4.13 -3.20
CA VAL A 14 -4.57 3.68 -3.53
C VAL A 14 -4.33 3.67 -5.04
N THR A 15 -5.36 3.35 -5.81
CA THR A 15 -5.28 3.36 -7.28
C THR A 15 -5.12 4.78 -7.81
N LEU A 16 -5.95 5.71 -7.33
CA LEU A 16 -5.88 7.11 -7.77
C LEU A 16 -4.55 7.75 -7.40
N VAL A 17 -4.07 7.52 -6.18
CA VAL A 17 -2.78 8.07 -5.73
C VAL A 17 -1.64 7.47 -6.56
N GLY A 18 -1.65 6.16 -6.76
CA GLY A 18 -0.63 5.50 -7.57
C GLY A 18 -0.55 6.08 -8.98
N ARG A 19 -1.69 6.24 -9.63
CA ARG A 19 -1.76 6.80 -10.98
C ARG A 19 -1.31 8.25 -11.01
N ALA A 20 -1.72 9.05 -10.01
CA ALA A 20 -1.32 10.44 -9.91
C ALA A 20 0.20 10.60 -9.77
N CYS A 21 0.84 9.67 -9.08
CA CYS A 21 2.29 9.67 -8.91
C CYS A 21 2.99 9.19 -10.19
N LEU A 22 2.49 8.14 -10.81
CA LEU A 22 3.14 7.54 -11.98
C LEU A 22 3.14 8.45 -13.20
N VAL A 23 2.13 9.32 -13.36
CA VAL A 23 2.11 10.27 -14.49
C VAL A 23 3.23 11.30 -14.44
N GLN A 24 3.94 11.41 -13.30
CA GLN A 24 5.08 12.31 -13.18
C GLN A 24 6.33 11.77 -13.88
N PHE A 25 6.32 10.52 -14.28
CA PHE A 25 7.49 9.86 -14.88
C PHE A 25 7.21 9.51 -16.33
N ASP A 26 8.15 9.90 -17.22
CA ASP A 26 8.07 9.53 -18.63
C ASP A 26 8.60 8.11 -18.84
N HIS A 27 8.11 7.46 -19.87
CA HIS A 27 8.60 6.15 -20.31
C HIS A 27 8.39 5.02 -19.29
N VAL A 28 7.42 5.18 -18.39
CA VAL A 28 7.03 4.13 -17.44
C VAL A 28 5.76 3.47 -17.97
N GLU A 29 5.80 2.14 -18.08
CA GLU A 29 4.63 1.34 -18.44
C GLU A 29 4.24 0.51 -17.23
N PRO A 30 3.35 1.01 -16.36
CA PRO A 30 2.99 0.30 -15.15
C PRO A 30 2.05 -0.87 -15.44
N GLU A 31 2.32 -1.98 -14.76
CA GLU A 31 1.43 -3.14 -14.73
C GLU A 31 0.76 -3.14 -13.35
N GLU A 32 -0.48 -2.68 -13.31
CA GLU A 32 -1.20 -2.56 -12.05
C GLU A 32 -1.79 -3.89 -11.60
N HIS A 33 -1.52 -4.27 -10.35
CA HIS A 33 -2.12 -5.42 -9.70
C HIS A 33 -2.86 -4.91 -8.47
N LEU A 34 -4.19 -4.88 -8.54
CA LEU A 34 -5.01 -4.42 -7.43
C LEU A 34 -5.37 -5.58 -6.50
N TRP A 35 -5.06 -5.40 -5.23
CA TRP A 35 -5.42 -6.32 -4.15
C TRP A 35 -6.36 -5.57 -3.22
N SER A 36 -7.66 -5.79 -3.35
CA SER A 36 -8.67 -5.14 -2.53
C SER A 36 -9.12 -6.04 -1.38
N LEU A 37 -9.75 -5.44 -0.38
CA LEU A 37 -10.30 -6.15 0.78
C LEU A 37 -9.29 -7.03 1.48
N VAL A 38 -8.04 -6.56 1.58
CA VAL A 38 -6.95 -7.28 2.23
C VAL A 38 -7.09 -7.11 3.73
N ARG A 39 -7.55 -8.15 4.42
CA ARG A 39 -7.91 -8.09 5.83
C ARG A 39 -7.38 -9.26 6.65
N THR A 40 -6.59 -10.13 6.04
CA THR A 40 -6.02 -11.30 6.71
C THR A 40 -4.54 -11.44 6.39
N LYS A 41 -3.79 -12.09 7.29
CA LYS A 41 -2.39 -12.39 7.06
C LYS A 41 -2.21 -13.38 5.91
N GLU A 42 -3.16 -14.29 5.73
CA GLU A 42 -3.14 -15.26 4.65
C GLU A 42 -3.17 -14.55 3.28
N LYS A 43 -4.01 -13.52 3.17
CA LYS A 43 -4.07 -12.72 1.94
C LYS A 43 -2.76 -11.98 1.69
N VAL A 44 -2.15 -11.46 2.77
CA VAL A 44 -0.85 -10.81 2.64
C VAL A 44 0.20 -11.78 2.13
N GLN A 45 0.19 -13.04 2.56
CA GLN A 45 1.14 -14.04 2.07
C GLN A 45 0.95 -14.31 0.57
N GLU A 46 -0.28 -14.30 0.07
CA GLU A 46 -0.54 -14.42 -1.36
C GLU A 46 0.07 -13.23 -2.12
N ILE A 47 -0.10 -12.03 -1.58
CA ILE A 47 0.47 -10.81 -2.18
C ILE A 47 1.99 -10.91 -2.21
N LEU A 48 2.60 -11.30 -1.10
CA LEU A 48 4.05 -11.41 -1.01
C LEU A 48 4.62 -12.45 -2.00
N ALA A 49 3.91 -13.55 -2.21
CA ALA A 49 4.32 -14.54 -3.20
C ALA A 49 4.32 -13.94 -4.61
N SER A 50 3.31 -13.16 -4.94
CA SER A 50 3.21 -12.48 -6.23
C SER A 50 4.31 -11.42 -6.40
N VAL A 51 4.58 -10.65 -5.34
CA VAL A 51 5.63 -9.63 -5.34
C VAL A 51 7.00 -10.26 -5.48
N GLU A 52 7.24 -11.38 -4.82
CA GLU A 52 8.51 -12.11 -4.94
C GLU A 52 8.75 -12.56 -6.38
N GLU A 53 7.71 -13.06 -7.04
CA GLU A 53 7.81 -13.54 -8.42
C GLU A 53 7.97 -12.40 -9.42
N GLU A 54 7.21 -11.33 -9.28
CA GLU A 54 7.15 -10.27 -10.29
C GLU A 54 8.06 -9.08 -10.01
N GLY A 55 8.42 -8.85 -8.76
CA GLY A 55 9.14 -7.65 -8.37
C GLY A 55 8.24 -6.41 -8.39
N GLY A 56 8.83 -5.24 -8.53
CA GLY A 56 8.13 -3.97 -8.60
C GLY A 56 8.07 -3.25 -7.27
N VAL A 57 6.99 -2.52 -7.06
CA VAL A 57 6.78 -1.76 -5.82
C VAL A 57 5.39 -2.06 -5.26
N VAL A 58 5.24 -1.87 -3.95
CA VAL A 58 3.97 -2.03 -3.25
C VAL A 58 3.58 -0.68 -2.67
N ILE A 59 2.39 -0.21 -2.97
CA ILE A 59 1.79 0.92 -2.24
C ILE A 59 0.51 0.43 -1.60
N TYR A 60 0.20 0.93 -0.42
CA TYR A 60 -0.91 0.39 0.33
C TYR A 60 -1.65 1.41 1.19
N THR A 61 -2.92 1.10 1.46
CA THR A 61 -3.77 1.78 2.43
C THR A 61 -4.34 0.70 3.36
N MET A 62 -3.81 0.60 4.56
CA MET A 62 -4.25 -0.39 5.55
C MET A 62 -4.22 0.22 6.93
N ALA A 63 -5.29 0.01 7.70
CA ALA A 63 -5.43 0.54 9.04
C ALA A 63 -4.95 -0.43 10.12
N ASP A 64 -5.22 -1.73 9.96
CA ASP A 64 -4.88 -2.74 10.96
C ASP A 64 -3.37 -2.91 11.08
N GLN A 65 -2.83 -2.69 12.28
CA GLN A 65 -1.39 -2.68 12.49
C GLN A 65 -0.74 -4.06 12.31
N GLU A 66 -1.43 -5.13 12.66
CA GLU A 66 -0.88 -6.47 12.50
C GLU A 66 -0.79 -6.86 11.02
N ILE A 67 -1.83 -6.55 10.26
CA ILE A 67 -1.87 -6.89 8.83
C ILE A 67 -0.82 -6.07 8.07
N ARG A 68 -0.75 -4.76 8.34
CA ARG A 68 0.24 -3.94 7.65
C ARG A 68 1.68 -4.31 8.04
N ARG A 69 1.90 -4.73 9.29
CA ARG A 69 3.23 -5.19 9.72
C ARG A 69 3.65 -6.43 8.94
N GLU A 70 2.72 -7.37 8.76
CA GLU A 70 2.96 -8.57 7.97
C GLU A 70 3.43 -8.21 6.56
N LEU A 71 2.73 -7.26 5.91
CA LEU A 71 3.08 -6.80 4.58
C LEU A 71 4.43 -6.07 4.57
N GLU A 72 4.63 -5.15 5.50
CA GLU A 72 5.86 -4.35 5.57
C GLU A 72 7.09 -5.20 5.83
N GLU A 73 7.00 -6.14 6.79
CA GLU A 73 8.10 -7.04 7.10
C GLU A 73 8.41 -7.99 5.93
N GLY A 74 7.37 -8.51 5.29
CA GLY A 74 7.56 -9.37 4.12
C GLY A 74 8.22 -8.66 2.97
N CYS A 75 7.81 -7.43 2.68
CA CYS A 75 8.44 -6.62 1.63
C CYS A 75 9.89 -6.28 1.98
N ALA A 76 10.18 -6.01 3.26
CA ALA A 76 11.54 -5.71 3.70
C ALA A 76 12.46 -6.90 3.45
N VAL A 77 12.01 -8.12 3.75
CA VAL A 77 12.78 -9.33 3.49
C VAL A 77 13.07 -9.48 2.00
N LEU A 78 12.09 -9.17 1.16
CA LEU A 78 12.23 -9.26 -0.29
C LEU A 78 12.95 -8.05 -0.91
N GLN A 79 13.29 -7.05 -0.10
CA GLN A 79 13.89 -5.80 -0.55
C GLN A 79 13.04 -5.06 -1.58
N ILE A 80 11.73 -5.09 -1.37
CA ILE A 80 10.73 -4.43 -2.22
C ILE A 80 10.26 -3.14 -1.52
N PRO A 81 10.26 -2.00 -2.22
CA PRO A 81 9.68 -0.78 -1.65
C PRO A 81 8.22 -0.97 -1.29
N CYS A 82 7.85 -0.54 -0.07
CA CYS A 82 6.51 -0.72 0.47
C CYS A 82 6.08 0.61 1.09
N ILE A 83 5.16 1.31 0.43
CA ILE A 83 4.86 2.71 0.73
C ILE A 83 3.44 2.88 1.28
N PRO A 84 3.29 3.37 2.53
CA PRO A 84 1.99 3.70 3.10
C PRO A 84 1.54 5.08 2.62
N VAL A 85 0.62 5.11 1.67
CA VAL A 85 0.32 6.36 0.94
C VAL A 85 -0.37 7.42 1.77
N LEU A 86 -1.12 7.05 2.82
CA LEU A 86 -1.84 8.01 3.66
C LEU A 86 -1.07 8.44 4.91
N ASP A 87 -0.06 7.69 5.32
CA ASP A 87 0.64 7.91 6.59
C ASP A 87 1.22 9.32 6.75
N PRO A 88 1.91 9.90 5.76
CA PRO A 88 2.45 11.25 5.92
C PRO A 88 1.36 12.29 6.16
N ILE A 89 0.22 12.14 5.50
CA ILE A 89 -0.90 13.07 5.63
C ILE A 89 -1.56 12.91 7.00
N ILE A 90 -1.84 11.67 7.39
CA ILE A 90 -2.45 11.37 8.69
C ILE A 90 -1.55 11.87 9.82
N SER A 91 -0.26 11.63 9.72
CA SER A 91 0.71 12.08 10.72
C SER A 91 0.73 13.59 10.85
N ALA A 92 0.77 14.31 9.73
CA ALA A 92 0.78 15.77 9.73
C ALA A 92 -0.53 16.35 10.31
N LEU A 93 -1.66 15.76 9.94
CA LEU A 93 -2.96 16.18 10.47
C LEU A 93 -3.04 15.91 11.98
N GLY A 94 -2.53 14.76 12.43
CA GLY A 94 -2.51 14.42 13.85
C GLY A 94 -1.70 15.43 14.67
N GLN A 95 -0.54 15.84 14.16
CA GLN A 95 0.28 16.85 14.81
C GLN A 95 -0.44 18.20 14.90
N TYR A 96 -1.06 18.62 13.82
CA TYR A 96 -1.79 19.88 13.77
C TYR A 96 -2.99 19.88 14.72
N LEU A 97 -3.73 18.77 14.75
CA LEU A 97 -4.95 18.63 15.57
C LEU A 97 -4.64 18.28 17.03
N GLY A 98 -3.39 17.91 17.34
CA GLY A 98 -2.98 17.52 18.68
C GLY A 98 -3.58 16.19 19.13
N THR A 99 -3.87 15.29 18.19
CA THR A 99 -4.48 14.00 18.51
C THR A 99 -4.06 12.96 17.48
N ARG A 100 -4.30 11.69 17.81
CA ARG A 100 -4.10 10.59 16.86
C ARG A 100 -5.32 10.43 15.97
N GLY A 101 -5.08 9.99 14.74
CA GLY A 101 -6.17 9.58 13.87
C GLY A 101 -6.79 8.26 14.33
N HIS A 102 -8.02 7.99 13.91
CA HIS A 102 -8.65 6.71 14.11
C HIS A 102 -8.15 5.72 13.06
N ALA A 103 -7.93 4.46 13.46
CA ALA A 103 -7.49 3.42 12.54
C ALA A 103 -8.68 2.91 11.72
N ARG A 104 -9.02 3.63 10.66
CA ARG A 104 -10.13 3.29 9.76
C ARG A 104 -9.61 2.80 8.42
N PRO A 105 -10.27 1.82 7.78
CA PRO A 105 -9.84 1.35 6.47
C PRO A 105 -9.77 2.46 5.43
N GLY A 106 -8.74 2.42 4.59
CA GLY A 106 -8.59 3.33 3.46
C GLY A 106 -9.41 2.86 2.26
N SER A 107 -9.87 3.78 1.44
CA SER A 107 -10.64 3.47 0.23
C SER A 107 -9.78 3.00 -0.93
#